data_3a5be4a921049318e31ccefbb1a569f8
#
_entry.id   3a5be4a921049318e31ccefbb1a569f8
#
_cell.length_a   1.000
_cell.length_b   1.000
_cell.length_c   1.000
_cell.angle_alpha   90.00
_cell.angle_beta   90.00
_cell.angle_gamma   90.00
#
_symmetry.space_group_name_H-M   'P 1'
#
loop_
_entity.id
_entity.type
_entity.pdbx_description
1 polymer ?
#
loop_
_entity_poly.entity_id
_entity_poly.type
_entity_poly.pdbx_seq_one_letter_code
_entity_poly.pdbx_strand_id
1 'polypeptide(L)'
;MADNFPQLSDVLRCPQAPVDVNSINTDATPQAPGGKRETLEQFQPMAEELSELQERLFARGRNNPDHARRVLIVLQGLDTAGKGGVVRHVVAMVDPQGINHHSFKAPTQEELRHCLLY
;
A
#
# COMPACT_ATOMS: atom_id res chain seq x y z
N MET A 1 17.44 14.32 2.81
CA MET A 1 16.52 14.62 3.91
C MET A 1 15.65 13.38 4.21
N ALA A 2 16.28 12.25 4.54
CA ALA A 2 15.56 10.98 4.74
C ALA A 2 15.55 10.50 6.19
N ASP A 3 15.92 11.32 7.17
CA ASP A 3 16.37 10.82 8.46
C ASP A 3 15.47 11.16 9.67
N ASN A 4 14.22 11.50 9.47
CA ASN A 4 13.38 11.86 10.63
C ASN A 4 12.01 11.19 10.70
N PHE A 5 11.77 10.14 9.93
CA PHE A 5 10.64 9.27 10.20
C PHE A 5 11.16 8.09 11.01
N PRO A 6 10.73 7.87 12.27
CA PRO A 6 10.89 6.58 12.91
C PRO A 6 10.40 5.56 11.89
N GLN A 7 11.16 4.48 11.69
CA GLN A 7 10.86 3.59 10.57
C GLN A 7 9.42 3.11 10.72
N LEU A 8 8.54 3.55 9.85
CA LEU A 8 7.12 3.14 9.85
C LEU A 8 6.99 1.63 9.94
N SER A 9 7.97 0.90 9.38
CA SER A 9 8.09 -0.55 9.52
C SER A 9 8.12 -1.03 10.97
N ASP A 10 8.70 -0.28 11.90
CA ASP A 10 8.77 -0.69 13.31
C ASP A 10 7.46 -0.40 14.03
N VAL A 11 6.79 0.70 13.67
CA VAL A 11 5.48 1.07 14.23
C VAL A 11 4.37 0.15 13.71
N LEU A 12 4.44 -0.25 12.43
CA LEU A 12 3.42 -1.06 11.77
C LEU A 12 3.72 -2.56 11.83
N ARG A 13 4.85 -2.96 12.40
CA ARG A 13 5.22 -4.36 12.56
C ARG A 13 4.25 -5.05 13.52
N CYS A 14 3.61 -6.10 13.05
CA CYS A 14 2.81 -6.96 13.90
C CYS A 14 3.71 -7.64 14.95
N PRO A 15 3.38 -7.58 16.25
CA PRO A 15 4.16 -8.27 17.28
C PRO A 15 4.15 -9.78 17.05
N GLN A 16 5.22 -10.46 17.45
CA GLN A 16 5.34 -11.92 17.32
C GLN A 16 4.49 -12.71 18.34
N ALA A 17 3.88 -12.02 19.29
CA ALA A 17 2.96 -12.60 20.27
C ALA A 17 1.51 -12.56 19.77
N PRO A 18 0.60 -13.35 20.35
CA PRO A 18 -0.82 -13.22 20.07
C PRO A 18 -1.29 -11.77 20.25
N VAL A 19 -1.93 -11.23 19.22
CA VAL A 19 -2.45 -9.86 19.24
C VAL A 19 -3.90 -9.90 19.68
N ASP A 20 -4.23 -9.18 20.74
CA ASP A 20 -5.62 -8.92 21.09
C ASP A 20 -6.16 -7.81 20.18
N VAL A 21 -6.93 -8.21 19.17
CA VAL A 21 -7.50 -7.30 18.17
C VAL A 21 -8.42 -6.26 18.82
N ASN A 22 -9.04 -6.59 19.98
CA ASN A 22 -9.95 -5.69 20.66
C ASN A 22 -9.21 -4.56 21.41
N SER A 23 -7.93 -4.72 21.66
CA SER A 23 -7.09 -3.69 22.29
C SER A 23 -6.57 -2.65 21.30
N ILE A 24 -6.75 -2.87 20.00
CA ILE A 24 -6.26 -1.95 18.94
C ILE A 24 -7.25 -0.80 18.79
N ASN A 25 -6.76 0.42 19.04
CA ASN A 25 -7.54 1.61 18.74
C ASN A 25 -7.61 1.83 17.23
N THR A 26 -8.78 1.59 16.66
CA THR A 26 -9.03 1.75 15.20
C THR A 26 -9.00 3.19 14.71
N ASP A 27 -9.13 4.16 15.62
CA ASP A 27 -9.03 5.61 15.31
C ASP A 27 -7.60 6.15 15.50
N ALA A 28 -6.67 5.31 15.92
CA ALA A 28 -5.29 5.72 16.09
C ALA A 28 -4.66 6.09 14.74
N THR A 29 -3.96 7.21 14.72
CA THR A 29 -3.19 7.68 13.57
C THR A 29 -1.70 7.76 13.95
N PRO A 30 -1.04 6.62 14.20
CA PRO A 30 0.33 6.60 14.64
C PRO A 30 1.22 7.28 13.58
N GLN A 31 2.11 8.16 14.06
CA GLN A 31 3.04 8.90 13.21
C GLN A 31 2.40 9.88 12.19
N ALA A 32 1.10 10.12 12.28
CA ALA A 32 0.52 11.21 11.50
C ALA A 32 1.10 12.56 11.97
N PRO A 33 1.54 13.42 11.06
CA PRO A 33 2.18 14.70 11.42
C PRO A 33 1.21 15.72 12.01
N GLY A 34 -0.06 15.39 12.04
CA GLY A 34 -1.13 16.26 12.52
C GLY A 34 -2.48 15.81 12.00
N GLY A 35 -3.35 16.75 11.69
CA GLY A 35 -4.65 16.46 11.09
C GLY A 35 -4.56 16.09 9.60
N LYS A 36 -5.72 15.91 8.98
CA LYS A 36 -5.84 15.51 7.57
C LYS A 36 -5.10 16.47 6.61
N ARG A 37 -5.16 17.76 6.87
CA ARG A 37 -4.53 18.77 6.01
C ARG A 37 -3.01 18.65 6.07
N GLU A 38 -2.46 18.64 7.25
CA GLU A 38 -1.01 18.53 7.48
C GLU A 38 -0.45 17.23 6.91
N THR A 39 -1.20 16.14 7.02
CA THR A 39 -0.85 14.86 6.44
C THR A 39 -0.79 14.93 4.91
N LEU A 40 -1.81 15.54 4.27
CA LEU A 40 -1.84 15.70 2.81
C LEU A 40 -0.70 16.60 2.29
N GLU A 41 -0.37 17.67 3.00
CA GLU A 41 0.75 18.55 2.66
C GLU A 41 2.11 17.81 2.71
N GLN A 42 2.29 16.90 3.67
CA GLN A 42 3.49 16.06 3.73
C GLN A 42 3.54 14.95 2.68
N PHE A 43 2.40 14.48 2.21
CA PHE A 43 2.35 13.48 1.15
C PHE A 43 2.73 14.03 -0.22
N GLN A 44 2.60 15.33 -0.45
CA GLN A 44 2.84 15.93 -1.76
C GLN A 44 4.25 15.63 -2.32
N PRO A 45 5.35 15.89 -1.61
CA PRO A 45 6.69 15.56 -2.10
C PRO A 45 6.92 14.05 -2.23
N MET A 46 6.29 13.26 -1.37
CA MET A 46 6.36 11.78 -1.48
C MET A 46 5.63 11.26 -2.71
N ALA A 47 4.54 11.92 -3.13
CA ALA A 47 3.80 11.56 -4.32
C ALA A 47 4.64 11.75 -5.59
N GLU A 48 5.37 12.86 -5.67
CA GLU A 48 6.29 13.16 -6.77
C GLU A 48 7.41 12.11 -6.85
N GLU A 49 8.06 11.81 -5.73
CA GLU A 49 9.10 10.78 -5.66
C GLU A 49 8.56 9.39 -6.04
N LEU A 50 7.37 9.03 -5.55
CA LEU A 50 6.73 7.74 -5.85
C LEU A 50 6.41 7.61 -7.34
N SER A 51 5.90 8.67 -7.96
CA SER A 51 5.63 8.73 -9.39
C SER A 51 6.90 8.54 -10.22
N GLU A 52 7.96 9.27 -9.90
CA GLU A 52 9.25 9.12 -10.57
C GLU A 52 9.83 7.70 -10.45
N LEU A 53 9.76 7.11 -9.26
CA LEU A 53 10.26 5.75 -9.03
C LEU A 53 9.47 4.72 -9.83
N GLN A 54 8.14 4.88 -9.88
CA GLN A 54 7.27 4.00 -10.65
C GLN A 54 7.53 4.11 -12.16
N GLU A 55 7.69 5.32 -12.70
CA GLU A 55 8.01 5.54 -14.10
C GLU A 55 9.38 4.93 -14.47
N ARG A 56 10.38 5.08 -13.62
CA ARG A 56 11.70 4.43 -13.79
C ARG A 56 11.60 2.91 -13.78
N LEU A 57 10.79 2.36 -12.86
CA LEU A 57 10.56 0.92 -12.78
C LEU A 57 9.87 0.40 -14.05
N PHE A 58 8.86 1.10 -14.53
CA PHE A 58 8.10 0.77 -15.73
C PHE A 58 8.99 0.84 -17.00
N ALA A 59 9.72 1.93 -17.18
CA ALA A 59 10.64 2.12 -18.29
C ALA A 59 11.74 1.04 -18.31
N ARG A 60 12.30 0.70 -17.14
CA ARG A 60 13.31 -0.34 -17.02
C ARG A 60 12.75 -1.72 -17.40
N GLY A 61 11.52 -2.02 -17.00
CA GLY A 61 10.85 -3.28 -17.33
C GLY A 61 10.57 -3.40 -18.84
N ARG A 62 10.24 -2.29 -19.50
CA ARG A 62 10.05 -2.27 -20.97
C ARG A 62 11.35 -2.44 -21.74
N ASN A 63 12.42 -1.82 -21.28
CA ASN A 63 13.73 -1.88 -21.95
C ASN A 63 14.45 -3.22 -21.74
N ASN A 64 14.15 -3.93 -20.65
CA ASN A 64 14.76 -5.23 -20.33
C ASN A 64 13.71 -6.18 -19.72
N PRO A 65 12.83 -6.78 -20.53
CA PRO A 65 11.74 -7.63 -20.07
C PRO A 65 12.19 -8.85 -19.25
N ASP A 66 13.34 -9.42 -19.59
CA ASP A 66 13.88 -10.63 -18.93
C ASP A 66 14.34 -10.36 -17.48
N HIS A 67 14.63 -9.11 -17.17
CA HIS A 67 15.03 -8.66 -15.82
C HIS A 67 14.01 -7.66 -15.22
N ALA A 68 12.80 -7.63 -15.73
CA ALA A 68 11.76 -6.76 -15.24
C ALA A 68 11.40 -7.08 -13.78
N ARG A 69 11.57 -6.11 -12.90
CA ARG A 69 11.07 -6.19 -11.53
C ARG A 69 9.65 -5.67 -11.48
N ARG A 70 8.86 -6.27 -10.60
CA ARG A 70 7.47 -5.87 -10.35
C ARG A 70 7.24 -5.76 -8.86
N VAL A 71 6.39 -4.82 -8.47
CA VAL A 71 5.94 -4.67 -7.08
C VAL A 71 4.52 -5.20 -7.02
N LEU A 72 4.28 -6.17 -6.15
CA LEU A 72 2.95 -6.66 -5.84
C LEU A 72 2.49 -6.05 -4.53
N ILE A 73 1.39 -5.30 -4.58
CA ILE A 73 0.75 -4.75 -3.38
C ILE A 73 -0.53 -5.55 -3.14
N VAL A 74 -0.61 -6.21 -2.00
CA VAL A 74 -1.80 -6.94 -1.56
C VAL A 74 -2.49 -6.15 -0.47
N LEU A 75 -3.71 -5.69 -0.75
CA LEU A 75 -4.55 -4.99 0.23
C LEU A 75 -5.62 -5.95 0.73
N GLN A 76 -5.46 -6.41 1.96
CA GLN A 76 -6.43 -7.27 2.63
C GLN A 76 -6.98 -6.56 3.88
N GLY A 77 -8.24 -6.76 4.15
CA GLY A 77 -8.90 -6.21 5.33
C GLY A 77 -10.41 -6.42 5.24
N LEU A 78 -11.07 -6.25 6.36
CA LEU A 78 -12.53 -6.31 6.46
C LEU A 78 -13.19 -5.26 5.55
N ASP A 79 -14.47 -5.40 5.32
CA ASP A 79 -15.23 -4.36 4.65
C ASP A 79 -15.13 -3.06 5.44
N THR A 80 -15.14 -1.93 4.75
CA THR A 80 -14.91 -0.58 5.32
C THR A 80 -13.54 -0.32 5.96
N ALA A 81 -12.58 -1.25 5.92
CA ALA A 81 -11.23 -1.10 6.48
C ALA A 81 -10.31 -0.10 5.73
N GLY A 82 -10.83 0.70 4.82
CA GLY A 82 -10.07 1.75 4.14
C GLY A 82 -9.28 1.32 2.90
N LYS A 83 -9.40 0.07 2.44
CA LYS A 83 -8.71 -0.42 1.23
C LYS A 83 -8.89 0.49 0.01
N GLY A 84 -10.13 0.91 -0.25
CA GLY A 84 -10.44 1.84 -1.35
C GLY A 84 -9.82 3.22 -1.17
N GLY A 85 -9.65 3.67 0.08
CA GLY A 85 -8.93 4.91 0.41
C GLY A 85 -7.46 4.82 0.02
N VAL A 86 -6.78 3.71 0.32
CA VAL A 86 -5.38 3.49 -0.08
C VAL A 86 -5.25 3.53 -1.60
N VAL A 87 -6.12 2.82 -2.34
CA VAL A 87 -6.09 2.84 -3.80
C VAL A 87 -6.30 4.27 -4.33
N ARG A 88 -7.30 4.98 -3.80
CA ARG A 88 -7.62 6.35 -4.24
C ARG A 88 -6.51 7.36 -3.95
N HIS A 89 -5.86 7.27 -2.78
CA HIS A 89 -4.95 8.32 -2.32
C HIS A 89 -3.46 7.98 -2.53
N VAL A 90 -3.11 6.72 -2.69
CA VAL A 90 -1.73 6.29 -2.89
C VAL A 90 -1.52 5.82 -4.33
N VAL A 91 -2.32 4.85 -4.79
CA VAL A 91 -2.13 4.29 -6.14
C VAL A 91 -2.46 5.31 -7.24
N ALA A 92 -3.38 6.24 -6.98
CA ALA A 92 -3.69 7.31 -7.93
C ALA A 92 -2.59 8.38 -8.08
N MET A 93 -1.53 8.33 -7.28
CA MET A 93 -0.37 9.23 -7.41
C MET A 93 0.61 8.83 -8.51
N VAL A 94 0.48 7.63 -9.07
CA VAL A 94 1.41 7.09 -10.06
C VAL A 94 0.75 6.90 -11.41
N ASP A 95 1.55 6.76 -12.49
CA ASP A 95 1.03 6.58 -13.84
C ASP A 95 0.23 5.26 -13.95
N PRO A 96 -1.05 5.33 -14.34
CA PRO A 96 -1.91 4.17 -14.49
C PRO A 96 -1.42 3.16 -15.54
N GLN A 97 -0.61 3.55 -16.51
CA GLN A 97 -0.04 2.64 -17.52
C GLN A 97 0.86 1.56 -16.90
N GLY A 98 1.48 1.87 -15.78
CA GLY A 98 2.34 0.94 -15.04
C GLY A 98 1.62 0.08 -14.01
N ILE A 99 0.29 0.18 -13.90
CA ILE A 99 -0.50 -0.48 -12.87
C ILE A 99 -1.42 -1.55 -13.47
N ASN A 100 -1.41 -2.72 -12.87
CA ASN A 100 -2.43 -3.74 -13.10
C ASN A 100 -3.23 -3.91 -11.79
N HIS A 101 -4.42 -3.32 -11.76
CA HIS A 101 -5.30 -3.39 -10.59
C HIS A 101 -6.29 -4.56 -10.75
N HIS A 102 -6.29 -5.44 -9.77
CA HIS A 102 -7.27 -6.51 -9.66
C HIS A 102 -8.05 -6.39 -8.35
N SER A 103 -9.37 -6.42 -8.44
CA SER A 103 -10.27 -6.38 -7.28
C SER A 103 -11.00 -7.70 -7.13
N PHE A 104 -10.72 -8.39 -6.05
CA PHE A 104 -11.47 -9.60 -5.67
C PHE A 104 -12.81 -9.21 -5.04
N LYS A 105 -13.87 -9.86 -5.49
CA LYS A 105 -15.21 -9.80 -4.89
C LYS A 105 -15.44 -11.05 -4.05
N ALA A 106 -16.69 -11.45 -3.86
CA ALA A 106 -16.99 -12.77 -3.30
C ALA A 106 -16.31 -13.83 -4.17
N PRO A 107 -15.57 -14.78 -3.57
CA PRO A 107 -14.79 -15.74 -4.31
C PRO A 107 -15.68 -16.64 -5.17
N THR A 108 -15.24 -16.92 -6.37
CA THR A 108 -15.87 -17.88 -7.27
C THR A 108 -15.60 -19.31 -6.78
N GLN A 109 -16.36 -20.29 -7.28
CA GLN A 109 -16.14 -21.70 -6.95
C GLN A 109 -14.73 -22.17 -7.37
N GLU A 110 -14.18 -21.60 -8.41
CA GLU A 110 -12.83 -21.92 -8.86
C GLU A 110 -11.77 -21.32 -7.92
N GLU A 111 -11.94 -20.07 -7.53
CA GLU A 111 -11.05 -19.40 -6.56
C GLU A 111 -11.06 -20.09 -5.20
N LEU A 112 -12.21 -20.61 -4.76
CA LEU A 112 -12.31 -21.39 -3.53
C LEU A 112 -11.55 -22.72 -3.58
N ARG A 113 -11.33 -23.28 -4.78
CA ARG A 113 -10.53 -24.52 -4.97
C ARG A 113 -9.04 -24.25 -4.93
N HIS A 114 -8.63 -23.02 -5.21
CA HIS A 114 -7.25 -22.57 -5.29
C HIS A 114 -6.89 -21.62 -4.14
N CYS A 115 -7.33 -21.93 -2.94
CA CYS A 115 -7.15 -21.10 -1.77
C CYS A 115 -5.67 -20.70 -1.61
N LEU A 116 -5.33 -19.43 -1.93
CA LEU A 116 -3.99 -18.90 -1.90
C LEU A 116 -3.60 -18.27 -0.55
N LEU A 117 -4.51 -18.24 0.41
CA LEU A 117 -4.35 -17.48 1.66
C LEU A 117 -4.61 -18.29 2.93
N TYR A 118 -4.55 -19.61 2.86
CA TYR A 118 -4.60 -20.48 4.03
C TYR A 118 -3.35 -21.34 4.12
#